data_34a08fe1faa6bedbc5cb7e7d6f65644a
#
_entry.id   34a08fe1faa6bedbc5cb7e7d6f65644a
#
_cell.length_a   1.000
_cell.length_b   1.000
_cell.length_c   1.000
_cell.angle_alpha   90.00
_cell.angle_beta   90.00
_cell.angle_gamma   90.00
#
_symmetry.space_group_name_H-M   'P 1'
#
loop_
_entity.id
_entity.type
_entity.pdbx_description
1 polymer ?
#
loop_
_entity_poly.entity_id
_entity_poly.type
_entity_poly.pdbx_seq_one_letter_code
_entity_poly.pdbx_strand_id
1 'polypeptide(L)'
;IAGGYYVSGEASYIQKIGKYYFLFMSYGALTSDGGYQMRIFRSENPDGPYVDCYGTSALFKSYKMNYSSATEDNRGVLLFGGYQWDAMSGAEIAQGHNSAFVDKQNRSFVVYHTRFSNGGEGHQVRVHQLFLNDEGWLMAAPFEFDGETITDAAIASKASIADADIAGDYQFMRHQYGQN
;
A
#
# COMPACT_ATOMS: atom_id res chain seq x y z
N ILE A 1 -6.00 18.71 -7.86
CA ILE A 1 -6.46 18.04 -6.65
C ILE A 1 -6.50 16.55 -6.97
N ALA A 2 -5.80 15.76 -6.16
CA ALA A 2 -5.79 14.32 -6.29
C ALA A 2 -7.23 13.80 -6.11
N GLY A 3 -7.67 12.98 -7.06
CA GLY A 3 -9.01 12.44 -7.05
C GLY A 3 -10.09 13.28 -7.74
N GLY A 4 -9.91 14.58 -7.87
CA GLY A 4 -10.89 15.45 -8.52
C GLY A 4 -12.24 15.49 -7.81
N TYR A 5 -13.27 15.96 -8.51
CA TYR A 5 -14.64 16.05 -7.98
C TYR A 5 -15.40 14.71 -7.96
N TYR A 6 -14.78 13.62 -8.41
CA TYR A 6 -15.48 12.40 -8.80
C TYR A 6 -14.90 11.16 -8.11
N VAL A 7 -14.45 11.28 -6.87
CA VAL A 7 -13.74 10.22 -6.18
C VAL A 7 -14.59 9.61 -5.08
N SER A 8 -14.52 8.31 -4.95
CA SER A 8 -14.99 7.56 -3.80
C SER A 8 -13.89 7.17 -2.81
N GLY A 9 -12.66 7.59 -3.03
CA GLY A 9 -11.55 7.35 -2.12
C GLY A 9 -11.48 8.39 -1.00
N GLU A 10 -10.74 8.06 0.04
CA GLU A 10 -10.50 8.94 1.18
C GLU A 10 -9.03 8.92 1.61
N ALA A 11 -8.72 9.64 2.69
CA ALA A 11 -7.41 9.64 3.34
C ALA A 11 -6.26 9.96 2.37
N SER A 12 -6.47 10.93 1.49
CA SER A 12 -5.42 11.36 0.58
C SER A 12 -4.23 11.93 1.35
N TYR A 13 -3.05 11.38 1.12
CA TYR A 13 -1.81 11.83 1.72
C TYR A 13 -0.72 11.90 0.67
N ILE A 14 0.09 12.96 0.70
CA ILE A 14 1.20 13.12 -0.24
C ILE A 14 2.51 13.16 0.53
N GLN A 15 3.44 12.28 0.15
CA GLN A 15 4.80 12.25 0.69
C GLN A 15 5.82 12.27 -0.46
N LYS A 16 6.83 13.13 -0.34
CA LYS A 16 7.99 13.09 -1.22
C LYS A 16 8.96 12.01 -0.72
N ILE A 17 9.28 11.05 -1.60
CA ILE A 17 10.25 9.98 -1.35
C ILE A 17 11.15 9.88 -2.58
N GLY A 18 12.45 10.04 -2.39
CA GLY A 18 13.38 10.17 -3.50
C GLY A 18 13.04 11.37 -4.39
N LYS A 19 12.97 11.16 -5.69
CA LYS A 19 12.63 12.22 -6.66
C LYS A 19 11.12 12.39 -6.89
N TYR A 20 10.28 11.48 -6.37
CA TYR A 20 8.86 11.46 -6.64
C TYR A 20 8.01 11.94 -5.45
N TYR A 21 6.85 12.48 -5.76
CA TYR A 21 5.75 12.67 -4.84
C TYR A 21 4.79 11.49 -4.99
N PHE A 22 4.52 10.81 -3.90
CA PHE A 22 3.57 9.69 -3.85
C PHE A 22 2.28 10.16 -3.21
N LEU A 23 1.19 9.99 -3.94
CA LEU A 23 -0.16 10.16 -3.44
C LEU A 23 -0.67 8.80 -2.96
N PHE A 24 -0.98 8.72 -1.69
CA PHE A 24 -1.67 7.58 -1.09
C PHE A 24 -3.17 7.85 -1.08
N MET A 25 -3.96 6.84 -1.41
CA MET A 25 -5.41 6.89 -1.39
C MET A 25 -5.95 5.60 -0.79
N SER A 26 -7.00 5.70 0.03
CA SER A 26 -7.72 4.55 0.55
C SER A 26 -9.05 4.40 -0.16
N TYR A 27 -9.38 3.16 -0.55
CA TYR A 27 -10.60 2.81 -1.27
C TYR A 27 -11.28 1.64 -0.61
N GLY A 28 -12.59 1.51 -0.82
CA GLY A 28 -13.40 0.45 -0.27
C GLY A 28 -14.11 0.83 1.01
N ALA A 29 -14.74 -0.15 1.67
CA ALA A 29 -15.43 0.02 2.93
C ALA A 29 -14.74 -0.75 4.06
N LEU A 30 -14.89 -0.27 5.28
CA LEU A 30 -14.22 -0.81 6.47
C LEU A 30 -14.81 -2.13 6.98
N THR A 31 -15.88 -2.63 6.37
CA THR A 31 -16.47 -3.93 6.69
C THR A 31 -15.52 -5.08 6.31
N SER A 32 -15.73 -6.25 6.89
CA SER A 32 -14.89 -7.43 6.65
C SER A 32 -14.80 -7.84 5.17
N ASP A 33 -15.84 -7.55 4.41
CA ASP A 33 -15.98 -7.80 2.97
C ASP A 33 -15.85 -6.53 2.10
N GLY A 34 -15.61 -5.39 2.74
CA GLY A 34 -15.63 -4.08 2.07
C GLY A 34 -14.40 -3.78 1.22
N GLY A 35 -13.35 -4.61 1.31
CA GLY A 35 -12.16 -4.51 0.49
C GLY A 35 -11.38 -3.19 0.66
N TYR A 36 -11.40 -2.61 1.87
CA TYR A 36 -10.65 -1.39 2.15
C TYR A 36 -9.17 -1.62 1.93
N GLN A 37 -8.55 -0.78 1.12
CA GLN A 37 -7.20 -0.96 0.64
C GLN A 37 -6.51 0.37 0.38
N MET A 38 -5.19 0.36 0.44
CA MET A 38 -4.35 1.51 0.16
C MET A 38 -3.70 1.37 -1.21
N ARG A 39 -3.89 2.39 -2.06
CA ARG A 39 -3.27 2.47 -3.37
C ARG A 39 -2.43 3.71 -3.50
N ILE A 40 -1.41 3.66 -4.34
CA ILE A 40 -0.49 4.75 -4.58
C ILE A 40 -0.45 5.16 -6.05
N PHE A 41 -0.22 6.44 -6.23
CA PHE A 41 0.10 7.07 -7.51
C PHE A 41 1.36 7.90 -7.31
N ARG A 42 2.05 8.23 -8.37
CA ARG A 42 3.23 9.10 -8.25
C ARG A 42 3.22 10.24 -9.27
N SER A 43 3.97 11.29 -8.95
CA SER A 43 4.26 12.43 -9.82
C SER A 43 5.68 12.94 -9.58
N GLU A 44 6.26 13.60 -10.55
CA GLU A 44 7.51 14.35 -10.37
C GLU A 44 7.25 15.77 -9.80
N ASN A 45 5.99 16.21 -9.78
CA ASN A 45 5.59 17.51 -9.26
C ASN A 45 4.60 17.37 -8.08
N PRO A 46 4.63 18.27 -7.11
CA PRO A 46 3.75 18.20 -5.94
C PRO A 46 2.26 18.36 -6.27
N ASP A 47 1.95 19.03 -7.37
CA ASP A 47 0.59 19.31 -7.87
C ASP A 47 0.13 18.31 -8.94
N GLY A 48 0.95 17.33 -9.28
CA GLY A 48 0.67 16.29 -10.27
C GLY A 48 1.17 16.59 -11.68
N PRO A 49 0.69 15.88 -12.70
CA PRO A 49 -0.34 14.83 -12.61
C PRO A 49 0.14 13.57 -11.86
N TYR A 50 -0.75 12.99 -11.08
CA TYR A 50 -0.49 11.73 -10.40
C TYR A 50 -1.00 10.56 -11.24
N VAL A 51 -0.14 9.58 -11.47
CA VAL A 51 -0.44 8.41 -12.31
C VAL A 51 0.04 7.12 -11.61
N ASP A 52 -0.55 6.01 -11.99
CA ASP A 52 -0.09 4.67 -11.61
C ASP A 52 1.00 4.13 -12.56
N CYS A 53 1.44 2.89 -12.34
CA CYS A 53 2.50 2.26 -13.13
C CYS A 53 2.13 2.00 -14.60
N TYR A 54 0.86 2.11 -14.96
CA TYR A 54 0.37 2.02 -16.33
C TYR A 54 0.11 3.40 -16.96
N GLY A 55 0.37 4.49 -16.22
CA GLY A 55 0.07 5.84 -16.66
C GLY A 55 -1.39 6.24 -16.46
N THR A 56 -2.18 5.45 -15.74
CA THR A 56 -3.57 5.78 -15.45
C THR A 56 -3.65 6.89 -14.41
N SER A 57 -4.41 7.95 -14.73
CA SER A 57 -4.54 9.10 -13.84
C SER A 57 -5.26 8.75 -12.53
N ALA A 58 -4.82 9.36 -11.43
CA ALA A 58 -5.54 9.35 -10.17
C ALA A 58 -6.89 10.09 -10.24
N LEU A 59 -7.11 10.89 -11.27
CA LEU A 59 -8.37 11.61 -11.49
C LEU A 59 -9.38 10.73 -12.21
N PHE A 60 -10.59 10.66 -11.67
CA PHE A 60 -11.71 10.00 -12.33
C PHE A 60 -12.37 10.93 -13.36
N LYS A 61 -12.86 10.35 -14.46
CA LYS A 61 -13.54 11.09 -15.52
C LYS A 61 -15.02 11.36 -15.22
N SER A 62 -15.60 10.62 -14.27
CA SER A 62 -17.00 10.72 -13.88
C SER A 62 -17.16 10.47 -12.39
N TYR A 63 -18.27 10.93 -11.83
CA TYR A 63 -18.59 10.76 -10.43
C TYR A 63 -18.76 9.28 -10.06
N LYS A 64 -18.07 8.86 -9.01
CA LYS A 64 -18.11 7.52 -8.44
C LYS A 64 -18.56 7.63 -6.99
N MET A 65 -19.82 7.36 -6.71
CA MET A 65 -20.41 7.45 -5.37
C MET A 65 -20.60 6.08 -4.75
N ASN A 66 -19.60 5.29 -4.73
CA ASN A 66 -19.67 3.97 -4.14
C ASN A 66 -18.44 3.74 -3.26
N TYR A 67 -18.65 3.25 -2.06
CA TYR A 67 -17.61 2.89 -1.11
C TYR A 67 -17.02 1.48 -1.36
N SER A 68 -17.41 0.83 -2.43
CA SER A 68 -16.82 -0.43 -2.84
C SER A 68 -15.44 -0.22 -3.45
N SER A 69 -14.51 -1.12 -3.17
CA SER A 69 -13.20 -1.17 -3.83
C SER A 69 -13.32 -1.28 -5.37
N ALA A 70 -14.45 -1.81 -5.87
CA ALA A 70 -14.74 -1.89 -7.30
C ALA A 70 -14.81 -0.52 -8.01
N THR A 71 -14.98 0.57 -7.28
CA THR A 71 -15.14 1.90 -7.87
C THR A 71 -13.85 2.60 -8.23
N GLU A 72 -12.69 2.15 -7.77
CA GLU A 72 -11.43 2.76 -8.17
C GLU A 72 -11.02 2.40 -9.62
N ASP A 73 -11.80 1.57 -10.33
CA ASP A 73 -11.52 1.11 -11.70
C ASP A 73 -10.14 0.44 -11.82
N ASN A 74 -9.71 -0.24 -10.77
CA ASN A 74 -8.39 -0.89 -10.67
C ASN A 74 -7.22 0.07 -10.94
N ARG A 75 -7.37 1.35 -10.67
CA ARG A 75 -6.30 2.34 -10.82
C ARG A 75 -5.48 2.48 -9.55
N GLY A 76 -4.24 2.91 -9.70
CA GLY A 76 -3.26 2.98 -8.64
C GLY A 76 -2.59 1.64 -8.37
N VAL A 77 -1.36 1.69 -7.89
CA VAL A 77 -0.61 0.50 -7.48
C VAL A 77 -1.07 0.11 -6.08
N LEU A 78 -1.50 -1.13 -5.91
CA LEU A 78 -1.90 -1.65 -4.60
C LEU A 78 -0.66 -1.74 -3.71
N LEU A 79 -0.66 -1.01 -2.60
CA LEU A 79 0.41 -1.05 -1.59
C LEU A 79 0.03 -1.98 -0.43
N PHE A 80 -1.20 -1.84 0.07
CA PHE A 80 -1.76 -2.70 1.11
C PHE A 80 -3.20 -3.05 0.77
N GLY A 81 -3.54 -4.31 0.97
CA GLY A 81 -4.90 -4.84 0.87
C GLY A 81 -5.06 -5.99 1.83
N GLY A 82 -6.28 -6.41 2.12
CA GLY A 82 -6.55 -7.50 3.04
C GLY A 82 -5.85 -8.80 2.62
N TYR A 83 -5.37 -9.55 3.59
CA TYR A 83 -4.70 -10.82 3.36
C TYR A 83 -4.82 -11.76 4.56
N GLN A 84 -4.58 -13.03 4.31
CA GLN A 84 -4.46 -14.05 5.35
C GLN A 84 -3.49 -15.14 4.88
N TRP A 85 -2.43 -15.35 5.65
CA TRP A 85 -1.57 -16.52 5.50
C TRP A 85 -2.17 -17.72 6.25
N ASP A 86 -1.85 -18.93 5.82
CA ASP A 86 -2.34 -20.17 6.48
C ASP A 86 -1.99 -20.21 7.97
N ALA A 87 -0.86 -19.62 8.35
CA ALA A 87 -0.43 -19.55 9.76
C ALA A 87 -1.19 -18.51 10.60
N MET A 88 -1.98 -17.63 9.97
CA MET A 88 -2.71 -16.57 10.67
C MET A 88 -4.07 -17.09 11.16
N SER A 89 -4.41 -16.76 12.41
CA SER A 89 -5.70 -17.12 13.01
C SER A 89 -6.88 -16.31 12.47
N GLY A 90 -6.61 -15.21 11.75
CA GLY A 90 -7.61 -14.35 11.12
C GLY A 90 -6.95 -13.47 10.08
N ALA A 91 -7.75 -12.99 9.13
CA ALA A 91 -7.29 -12.08 8.09
C ALA A 91 -6.96 -10.70 8.67
N GLU A 92 -5.89 -10.09 8.17
CA GLU A 92 -5.66 -8.65 8.30
C GLU A 92 -6.46 -7.95 7.21
N ILE A 93 -7.30 -7.01 7.59
CA ILE A 93 -8.28 -6.35 6.73
C ILE A 93 -8.32 -4.84 6.97
N ALA A 94 -8.91 -4.11 6.05
CA ALA A 94 -9.17 -2.68 6.19
C ALA A 94 -7.90 -1.84 6.40
N GLN A 95 -6.82 -2.16 5.68
CA GLN A 95 -5.59 -1.39 5.72
C GLN A 95 -5.72 -0.08 4.95
N GLY A 96 -5.50 1.03 5.62
CA GLY A 96 -5.54 2.34 4.97
C GLY A 96 -5.53 3.52 5.92
N HIS A 97 -6.03 4.65 5.44
CA HIS A 97 -6.11 5.93 6.14
C HIS A 97 -4.76 6.31 6.76
N ASN A 98 -3.76 6.36 5.90
CA ASN A 98 -2.35 6.44 6.30
C ASN A 98 -1.83 7.87 6.42
N SER A 99 -0.72 7.97 7.13
CA SER A 99 0.32 8.98 6.92
C SER A 99 1.62 8.31 6.49
N ALA A 100 2.56 9.09 5.98
CA ALA A 100 3.90 8.62 5.66
C ALA A 100 4.92 9.69 6.04
N PHE A 101 6.15 9.27 6.30
CA PHE A 101 7.22 10.22 6.61
C PHE A 101 8.57 9.68 6.13
N VAL A 102 9.51 10.60 6.01
CA VAL A 102 10.93 10.30 5.78
C VAL A 102 11.68 10.79 7.00
N ASP A 103 12.48 9.91 7.60
CA ASP A 103 13.24 10.25 8.80
C ASP A 103 14.54 11.00 8.46
N LYS A 104 15.30 11.36 9.50
CA LYS A 104 16.56 12.10 9.36
C LYS A 104 17.66 11.31 8.64
N GLN A 105 17.54 10.00 8.56
CA GLN A 105 18.43 9.09 7.84
C GLN A 105 17.94 8.79 6.42
N ASN A 106 16.95 9.54 5.92
CA ASN A 106 16.33 9.37 4.61
C ASN A 106 15.63 8.01 4.41
N ARG A 107 15.17 7.37 5.50
CA ARG A 107 14.37 6.16 5.47
C ARG A 107 12.90 6.52 5.46
N SER A 108 12.14 5.82 4.66
CA SER A 108 10.70 6.10 4.46
C SER A 108 9.84 5.11 5.22
N PHE A 109 8.75 5.59 5.79
CA PHE A 109 7.82 4.79 6.57
C PHE A 109 6.38 5.17 6.22
N VAL A 110 5.49 4.20 6.33
CA VAL A 110 4.04 4.40 6.31
C VAL A 110 3.45 3.97 7.64
N VAL A 111 2.52 4.78 8.14
CA VAL A 111 1.73 4.50 9.36
C VAL A 111 0.28 4.45 8.94
N TYR A 112 -0.42 3.38 9.26
CA TYR A 112 -1.80 3.18 8.85
C TYR A 112 -2.59 2.40 9.91
N HIS A 113 -3.90 2.38 9.77
CA HIS A 113 -4.72 1.51 10.59
C HIS A 113 -5.05 0.21 9.85
N THR A 114 -5.29 -0.83 10.64
CA THR A 114 -5.78 -2.12 10.18
C THR A 114 -6.74 -2.72 11.19
N ARG A 115 -7.45 -3.76 10.78
CA ARG A 115 -8.32 -4.60 11.61
C ARG A 115 -8.02 -6.06 11.36
N PHE A 116 -8.46 -6.91 12.27
CA PHE A 116 -8.35 -8.36 12.13
C PHE A 116 -9.73 -9.00 12.15
N SER A 117 -9.99 -9.93 11.26
CA SER A 117 -11.30 -10.56 11.10
C SER A 117 -11.77 -11.32 12.35
N ASN A 118 -10.83 -11.73 13.21
CA ASN A 118 -11.09 -12.36 14.50
C ASN A 118 -10.92 -11.44 15.72
N GLY A 119 -10.61 -10.16 15.49
CA GLY A 119 -10.28 -9.16 16.52
C GLY A 119 -11.43 -8.23 16.89
N GLY A 120 -12.63 -8.45 16.37
CA GLY A 120 -13.77 -7.51 16.54
C GLY A 120 -13.58 -6.23 15.74
N GLU A 121 -14.23 -5.14 16.18
CA GLU A 121 -14.23 -3.85 15.47
C GLU A 121 -13.03 -2.94 15.81
N GLY A 122 -12.10 -3.41 16.63
CA GLY A 122 -10.95 -2.62 17.06
C GLY A 122 -9.95 -2.35 15.93
N HIS A 123 -9.64 -1.08 15.69
CA HIS A 123 -8.54 -0.69 14.82
C HIS A 123 -7.21 -0.78 15.57
N GLN A 124 -6.18 -1.19 14.86
CA GLN A 124 -4.81 -1.21 15.35
C GLN A 124 -3.94 -0.38 14.42
N VAL A 125 -2.89 0.22 14.96
CA VAL A 125 -1.91 0.97 14.17
C VAL A 125 -0.79 0.02 13.74
N ARG A 126 -0.34 0.16 12.51
CA ARG A 126 0.82 -0.56 11.95
C ARG A 126 1.78 0.43 11.31
N VAL A 127 3.04 0.07 11.34
CA VAL A 127 4.13 0.82 10.70
C VAL A 127 4.93 -0.14 9.84
N HIS A 128 5.16 0.24 8.59
CA HIS A 128 6.07 -0.49 7.71
C HIS A 128 7.11 0.45 7.13
N GLN A 129 8.35 -0.04 6.98
CA GLN A 129 9.36 0.64 6.22
C GLN A 129 9.04 0.54 4.73
N LEU A 130 9.28 1.64 4.00
CA LEU A 130 9.06 1.73 2.56
C LEU A 130 10.39 1.79 1.81
N PHE A 131 10.40 1.20 0.63
CA PHE A 131 11.54 1.18 -0.29
C PHE A 131 11.09 1.60 -1.68
N LEU A 132 12.04 2.07 -2.49
CA LEU A 132 11.82 2.24 -3.92
C LEU A 132 12.41 1.03 -4.65
N ASN A 133 11.63 0.43 -5.54
CA ASN A 133 12.15 -0.55 -6.48
C ASN A 133 12.95 0.14 -7.62
N ASP A 134 13.55 -0.64 -8.51
CA ASP A 134 14.37 -0.13 -9.61
C ASP A 134 13.59 0.77 -10.58
N GLU A 135 12.26 0.61 -10.66
CA GLU A 135 11.38 1.46 -11.47
C GLU A 135 10.89 2.71 -10.72
N GLY A 136 11.29 2.88 -9.46
CA GLY A 136 10.92 4.00 -8.60
C GLY A 136 9.49 3.93 -8.08
N TRP A 137 8.94 2.72 -7.88
CA TRP A 137 7.68 2.50 -7.17
C TRP A 137 7.94 2.10 -5.73
N LEU A 138 7.03 2.52 -4.84
CA LEU A 138 7.10 2.14 -3.43
C LEU A 138 6.74 0.67 -3.25
N MET A 139 7.53 0.03 -2.41
CA MET A 139 7.29 -1.28 -1.84
C MET A 139 7.33 -1.17 -0.32
N ALA A 140 6.45 -1.87 0.36
CA ALA A 140 6.47 -1.96 1.81
C ALA A 140 7.29 -3.19 2.24
N ALA A 141 8.01 -3.07 3.35
CA ALA A 141 8.59 -4.23 4.02
C ALA A 141 7.46 -5.25 4.31
N PRO A 142 7.69 -6.56 4.13
CA PRO A 142 6.65 -7.57 4.33
C PRO A 142 6.21 -7.71 5.79
N PHE A 143 7.08 -7.30 6.73
CA PHE A 143 6.80 -7.36 8.16
C PHE A 143 6.68 -5.96 8.74
N GLU A 144 5.89 -5.84 9.80
CA GLU A 144 5.75 -4.62 10.58
C GLU A 144 7.11 -4.20 11.15
N PHE A 145 7.32 -2.87 11.22
CA PHE A 145 8.51 -2.29 11.81
C PHE A 145 8.55 -2.58 13.31
N ASP A 146 9.56 -3.29 13.75
CA ASP A 146 9.78 -3.72 15.14
C ASP A 146 10.84 -2.89 15.89
N GLY A 147 11.35 -1.84 15.25
CA GLY A 147 12.43 -1.00 15.76
C GLY A 147 13.76 -1.19 15.04
N GLU A 148 13.92 -2.28 14.29
CA GLU A 148 15.10 -2.53 13.47
C GLU A 148 14.84 -2.11 12.02
N THR A 149 15.71 -1.26 11.50
CA THR A 149 15.59 -0.78 10.12
C THR A 149 16.38 -1.65 9.15
N ILE A 150 15.76 -1.94 8.02
CA ILE A 150 16.48 -2.48 6.87
C ILE A 150 17.31 -1.35 6.26
N THR A 151 18.62 -1.53 6.20
CA THR A 151 19.55 -0.52 5.70
C THR A 151 19.73 -0.61 4.18
N ASP A 152 20.18 0.47 3.54
CA ASP A 152 20.53 0.45 2.12
C ASP A 152 21.66 -0.58 1.84
N ALA A 153 22.57 -0.77 2.77
CA ALA A 153 23.61 -1.80 2.66
C ALA A 153 23.02 -3.21 2.68
N ALA A 154 21.99 -3.46 3.49
CA ALA A 154 21.28 -4.74 3.50
C ALA A 154 20.51 -4.98 2.18
N ILE A 155 19.89 -3.94 1.64
CA ILE A 155 19.20 -4.01 0.34
C ILE A 155 20.20 -4.24 -0.80
N ALA A 156 21.32 -3.54 -0.78
CA ALA A 156 22.36 -3.64 -1.80
C ALA A 156 23.17 -4.95 -1.68
N SER A 157 23.21 -5.57 -0.51
CA SER A 157 23.83 -6.87 -0.32
C SER A 157 22.96 -7.92 -1.02
N LYS A 158 23.26 -8.17 -2.29
CA LYS A 158 22.77 -9.37 -2.97
C LYS A 158 23.44 -10.56 -2.30
N ALA A 159 22.84 -11.05 -1.23
CA ALA A 159 23.18 -12.39 -0.76
C ALA A 159 23.04 -13.31 -1.98
N SER A 160 24.09 -14.06 -2.28
CA SER A 160 23.97 -15.11 -3.29
C SER A 160 23.06 -16.18 -2.71
N ILE A 161 21.78 -16.10 -3.02
CA ILE A 161 20.80 -17.12 -2.67
C ILE A 161 21.01 -18.24 -3.68
N ALA A 162 21.37 -19.42 -3.22
CA ALA A 162 21.48 -20.59 -4.09
C ALA A 162 20.09 -21.06 -4.52
N ASP A 163 19.98 -21.65 -5.70
CA ASP A 163 18.70 -22.20 -6.20
C ASP A 163 18.07 -23.19 -5.20
N ALA A 164 18.89 -23.94 -4.47
CA ALA A 164 18.43 -24.84 -3.42
C ALA A 164 17.76 -24.12 -2.23
N ASP A 165 18.10 -22.86 -1.99
CA ASP A 165 17.54 -22.05 -0.88
C ASP A 165 16.16 -21.47 -1.25
N ILE A 166 15.86 -21.44 -2.57
CA ILE A 166 14.56 -20.97 -3.08
C ILE A 166 13.65 -22.14 -3.50
N ALA A 167 14.16 -23.36 -3.58
CA ALA A 167 13.33 -24.52 -3.87
C ALA A 167 12.50 -24.90 -2.65
N GLY A 168 11.17 -24.95 -2.80
CA GLY A 168 10.27 -25.28 -1.69
C GLY A 168 8.80 -25.11 -2.05
N ASP A 169 7.97 -25.37 -1.07
CA ASP A 169 6.53 -25.11 -1.14
C ASP A 169 6.25 -23.68 -0.69
N TYR A 170 5.49 -22.94 -1.50
CA TYR A 170 5.15 -21.55 -1.25
C TYR A 170 3.65 -21.34 -1.18
N GLN A 171 3.22 -20.59 -0.19
CA GLN A 171 1.87 -20.04 -0.20
C GLN A 171 1.83 -18.82 -1.12
N PHE A 172 1.03 -18.90 -2.17
CA PHE A 172 0.79 -17.77 -3.06
C PHE A 172 -0.38 -16.94 -2.53
N MET A 173 -0.10 -15.68 -2.25
CA MET A 173 -1.12 -14.73 -1.88
C MET A 173 -1.31 -13.69 -2.98
N ARG A 174 -2.53 -13.59 -3.43
CA ARG A 174 -2.91 -12.64 -4.46
C ARG A 174 -3.42 -11.36 -3.80
N HIS A 175 -2.68 -10.28 -3.89
CA HIS A 175 -3.20 -8.95 -3.59
C HIS A 175 -4.24 -8.58 -4.64
N GLN A 176 -5.43 -9.13 -4.50
CA GLN A 176 -6.53 -8.84 -5.41
C GLN A 176 -7.32 -7.65 -4.92
N TYR A 177 -7.69 -6.89 -5.88
CA TYR A 177 -8.84 -6.06 -5.99
C TYR A 177 -10.12 -6.85 -5.69
N GLY A 178 -10.84 -6.41 -4.66
CA GLY A 178 -12.01 -7.15 -4.21
C GLY A 178 -11.62 -8.50 -3.62
N GLN A 179 -11.64 -8.58 -2.33
CA GLN A 179 -11.48 -9.87 -1.66
C GLN A 179 -12.72 -10.72 -1.85
N ASN A 180 -12.56 -11.82 -2.49
CA ASN A 180 -13.27 -13.07 -2.29
C ASN A 180 -12.29 -14.21 -2.47
#